data_8275979c7e713865b59a3dfe207fa224
#
_entry.id   8275979c7e713865b59a3dfe207fa224
#
_cell.length_a   1.000
_cell.length_b   1.000
_cell.length_c   1.000
_cell.angle_alpha   90.00
_cell.angle_beta   90.00
_cell.angle_gamma   90.00
#
_symmetry.space_group_name_H-M   'P 1'
#
loop_
_entity.id
_entity.type
_entity.pdbx_description
1 polymer ?
#
loop_
_entity_poly.entity_id
_entity_poly.type
_entity_poly.pdbx_seq_one_letter_code
_entity_poly.pdbx_strand_id
1 'polypeptide(L)'
;MSKQGVSVLGVIGGGNMGSALVRGLLAGDFSADQIVIVEKDTARIAELKREFENVAVATKLPKCESVVLAVKPTDVLEVCGSLAEFGVRQILSIAAGVKIATIENAITKGVAVIRAMPNTPALIGQGASAMAAGKNCSAENVAWAKKILLGVGTVVEVEEHLLDAVTGLSGSGPAYVFLLAESLIAAGVQQGLTEQVSNELVRQLLVGSSLLLAESSETPEQLRKKVTSPNGTTAAGIAELLGKQFAEIIAGAVNAATARSKELGK
;
A
#
# COMPACT_ATOMS: atom_id res chain seq x y z
N MET A 1 29.69 -28.50 9.79
CA MET A 1 28.35 -27.90 9.98
C MET A 1 28.03 -27.11 8.73
N SER A 2 27.21 -27.65 7.85
CA SER A 2 26.72 -26.95 6.67
C SER A 2 25.89 -25.76 7.13
N LYS A 3 26.27 -24.53 6.74
CA LYS A 3 25.41 -23.37 6.85
C LYS A 3 24.13 -23.72 6.08
N GLN A 4 23.03 -23.95 6.77
CA GLN A 4 21.70 -23.96 6.12
C GLN A 4 21.61 -22.64 5.37
N GLY A 5 21.42 -22.69 4.05
CA GLY A 5 21.39 -21.53 3.21
C GLY A 5 20.32 -20.58 3.73
N VAL A 6 20.72 -19.35 4.02
CA VAL A 6 19.82 -18.27 4.41
C VAL A 6 18.81 -18.12 3.25
N SER A 7 17.52 -18.29 3.56
CA SER A 7 16.46 -18.11 2.55
C SER A 7 16.40 -16.63 2.19
N VAL A 8 16.83 -16.28 0.97
CA VAL A 8 16.88 -14.90 0.49
C VAL A 8 15.50 -14.52 -0.04
N LEU A 9 15.01 -13.35 0.37
CA LEU A 9 13.85 -12.68 -0.20
C LEU A 9 14.28 -11.71 -1.29
N GLY A 10 13.86 -11.95 -2.52
CA GLY A 10 14.07 -11.00 -3.62
C GLY A 10 12.97 -9.94 -3.64
N VAL A 11 13.33 -8.66 -3.55
CA VAL A 11 12.41 -7.53 -3.80
C VAL A 11 12.74 -6.96 -5.17
N ILE A 12 11.89 -7.25 -6.17
CA ILE A 12 12.10 -6.81 -7.55
C ILE A 12 11.35 -5.49 -7.77
N GLY A 13 12.13 -4.43 -7.99
CA GLY A 13 11.68 -3.04 -8.04
C GLY A 13 11.99 -2.28 -6.76
N GLY A 14 12.98 -1.40 -6.81
CA GLY A 14 13.44 -0.56 -5.71
C GLY A 14 12.75 0.82 -5.65
N GLY A 15 11.56 0.96 -6.25
CA GLY A 15 10.77 2.19 -6.17
C GLY A 15 10.23 2.48 -4.77
N ASN A 16 9.39 3.50 -4.62
CA ASN A 16 8.86 3.95 -3.32
C ASN A 16 8.26 2.80 -2.50
N MET A 17 7.40 1.98 -3.10
CA MET A 17 6.74 0.90 -2.37
C MET A 17 7.68 -0.27 -2.05
N GLY A 18 8.56 -0.65 -3.00
CA GLY A 18 9.58 -1.68 -2.74
C GLY A 18 10.51 -1.28 -1.59
N SER A 19 10.99 -0.03 -1.59
CA SER A 19 11.81 0.51 -0.49
C SER A 19 11.05 0.58 0.84
N ALA A 20 9.74 0.93 0.82
CA ALA A 20 8.93 0.93 2.02
C ALA A 20 8.84 -0.49 2.64
N LEU A 21 8.58 -1.50 1.80
CA LEU A 21 8.55 -2.89 2.25
C LEU A 21 9.88 -3.33 2.83
N VAL A 22 11.00 -3.01 2.17
CA VAL A 22 12.34 -3.32 2.70
C VAL A 22 12.57 -2.66 4.07
N ARG A 23 12.23 -1.38 4.24
CA ARG A 23 12.32 -0.70 5.55
C ARG A 23 11.47 -1.40 6.61
N GLY A 24 10.23 -1.75 6.27
CA GLY A 24 9.33 -2.46 7.18
C GLY A 24 9.87 -3.85 7.57
N LEU A 25 10.45 -4.59 6.63
CA LEU A 25 11.08 -5.87 6.88
C LEU A 25 12.29 -5.75 7.83
N LEU A 26 13.15 -4.75 7.60
CA LEU A 26 14.33 -4.48 8.43
C LEU A 26 13.98 -3.97 9.84
N ALA A 27 12.84 -3.28 9.98
CA ALA A 27 12.34 -2.87 11.29
C ALA A 27 11.71 -4.04 12.09
N GLY A 28 11.36 -5.14 11.40
CA GLY A 28 10.82 -6.36 11.97
C GLY A 28 11.88 -7.44 12.15
N ASP A 29 11.54 -8.68 11.75
CA ASP A 29 12.34 -9.88 12.03
C ASP A 29 13.31 -10.27 10.91
N PHE A 30 13.41 -9.48 9.83
CA PHE A 30 14.30 -9.79 8.72
C PHE A 30 15.65 -9.11 8.90
N SER A 31 16.73 -9.87 8.74
CA SER A 31 18.08 -9.31 8.69
C SER A 31 18.43 -8.88 7.25
N ALA A 32 19.35 -7.94 7.12
CA ALA A 32 19.72 -7.36 5.83
C ALA A 32 20.30 -8.39 4.84
N ASP A 33 21.00 -9.41 5.33
CA ASP A 33 21.55 -10.50 4.54
C ASP A 33 20.50 -11.48 4.00
N GLN A 34 19.25 -11.40 4.50
CA GLN A 34 18.10 -12.16 3.99
C GLN A 34 17.37 -11.45 2.84
N ILE A 35 17.74 -10.23 2.51
CA ILE A 35 17.03 -9.41 1.50
C ILE A 35 17.98 -9.04 0.37
N VAL A 36 17.48 -9.15 -0.86
CA VAL A 36 18.14 -8.56 -2.04
C VAL A 36 17.14 -7.67 -2.78
N ILE A 37 17.53 -6.43 -3.04
CA ILE A 37 16.76 -5.53 -3.90
C ILE A 37 17.28 -5.68 -5.33
N VAL A 38 16.36 -5.94 -6.26
CA VAL A 38 16.69 -6.02 -7.70
C VAL A 38 16.15 -4.78 -8.39
N GLU A 39 17.06 -3.99 -8.97
CA GLU A 39 16.72 -2.75 -9.66
C GLU A 39 17.56 -2.62 -10.93
N LYS A 40 16.96 -2.08 -12.00
CA LYS A 40 17.65 -1.90 -13.30
C LYS A 40 18.16 -0.46 -13.53
N ASP A 41 17.54 0.52 -12.86
CA ASP A 41 17.92 1.92 -12.97
C ASP A 41 19.19 2.20 -12.16
N THR A 42 20.26 2.64 -12.83
CA THR A 42 21.56 2.88 -12.19
C THR A 42 21.56 4.02 -11.18
N ALA A 43 20.75 5.07 -11.42
CA ALA A 43 20.61 6.18 -10.47
C ALA A 43 19.91 5.70 -9.21
N ARG A 44 18.83 4.92 -9.39
CA ARG A 44 18.09 4.35 -8.27
C ARG A 44 18.91 3.33 -7.48
N ILE A 45 19.71 2.52 -8.13
CA ILE A 45 20.67 1.60 -7.46
C ILE A 45 21.62 2.37 -6.54
N ALA A 46 22.15 3.51 -6.99
CA ALA A 46 23.05 4.33 -6.18
C ALA A 46 22.36 4.94 -4.95
N GLU A 47 21.08 5.32 -5.08
CA GLU A 47 20.25 5.78 -3.96
C GLU A 47 19.97 4.65 -2.97
N LEU A 48 19.54 3.47 -3.46
CA LEU A 48 19.24 2.31 -2.64
C LEU A 48 20.45 1.82 -1.84
N LYS A 49 21.64 1.83 -2.43
CA LYS A 49 22.87 1.47 -1.72
C LYS A 49 23.23 2.45 -0.60
N ARG A 50 22.86 3.72 -0.73
CA ARG A 50 23.03 4.72 0.34
C ARG A 50 21.97 4.60 1.42
N GLU A 51 20.73 4.28 1.00
CA GLU A 51 19.58 4.14 1.91
C GLU A 51 19.67 2.84 2.74
N PHE A 52 20.16 1.75 2.13
CA PHE A 52 20.21 0.41 2.71
C PHE A 52 21.64 -0.15 2.68
N GLU A 53 22.53 0.43 3.47
CA GLU A 53 23.99 0.10 3.45
C GLU A 53 24.31 -1.39 3.56
N ASN A 54 23.48 -2.16 4.31
CA ASN A 54 23.72 -3.58 4.58
C ASN A 54 22.85 -4.53 3.75
N VAL A 55 21.98 -4.02 2.87
CA VAL A 55 21.14 -4.83 1.99
C VAL A 55 21.82 -4.98 0.62
N ALA A 56 21.83 -6.18 0.09
CA ALA A 56 22.33 -6.42 -1.25
C ALA A 56 21.44 -5.72 -2.31
N VAL A 57 22.04 -4.89 -3.19
CA VAL A 57 21.35 -4.27 -4.32
C VAL A 57 22.02 -4.78 -5.61
N ALA A 58 21.26 -5.45 -6.45
CA ALA A 58 21.72 -6.14 -7.64
C ALA A 58 20.89 -5.77 -8.88
N THR A 59 21.42 -6.01 -10.07
CA THR A 59 20.69 -5.88 -11.33
C THR A 59 20.01 -7.19 -11.75
N LYS A 60 20.37 -8.31 -11.14
CA LYS A 60 19.79 -9.64 -11.39
C LYS A 60 19.45 -10.32 -10.07
N LEU A 61 18.36 -11.08 -10.10
CA LEU A 61 17.90 -11.88 -8.96
C LEU A 61 18.90 -13.01 -8.70
N PRO A 62 19.37 -13.28 -7.48
CA PRO A 62 20.05 -14.51 -7.14
C PRO A 62 19.05 -15.67 -7.01
N LYS A 63 19.54 -16.90 -6.83
CA LYS A 63 18.66 -18.03 -6.49
C LYS A 63 17.94 -17.72 -5.17
N CYS A 64 16.60 -17.74 -5.19
CA CYS A 64 15.77 -17.50 -4.01
C CYS A 64 14.40 -18.18 -4.18
N GLU A 65 13.77 -18.54 -3.07
CA GLU A 65 12.45 -19.18 -3.09
C GLU A 65 11.30 -18.20 -3.01
N SER A 66 11.54 -16.96 -2.55
CA SER A 66 10.52 -15.97 -2.24
C SER A 66 10.80 -14.64 -2.93
N VAL A 67 9.78 -14.08 -3.57
CA VAL A 67 9.90 -12.82 -4.31
C VAL A 67 8.74 -11.89 -4.00
N VAL A 68 9.05 -10.60 -3.82
CA VAL A 68 8.09 -9.50 -3.88
C VAL A 68 8.22 -8.81 -5.24
N LEU A 69 7.14 -8.76 -6.02
CA LEU A 69 7.06 -8.01 -7.27
C LEU A 69 6.56 -6.59 -6.97
N ALA A 70 7.47 -5.63 -6.96
CA ALA A 70 7.22 -4.21 -6.73
C ALA A 70 7.53 -3.35 -7.97
N VAL A 71 7.47 -3.94 -9.16
CA VAL A 71 7.66 -3.29 -10.45
C VAL A 71 6.37 -2.68 -10.98
N LYS A 72 6.46 -1.86 -12.03
CA LYS A 72 5.28 -1.36 -12.73
C LYS A 72 4.45 -2.51 -13.30
N PRO A 73 3.12 -2.38 -13.40
CA PRO A 73 2.25 -3.43 -13.96
C PRO A 73 2.70 -3.93 -15.33
N THR A 74 3.20 -3.04 -16.18
CA THR A 74 3.71 -3.34 -17.53
C THR A 74 4.91 -4.27 -17.55
N ASP A 75 5.71 -4.29 -16.49
CA ASP A 75 6.96 -5.03 -16.41
C ASP A 75 6.78 -6.42 -15.77
N VAL A 76 5.61 -6.70 -15.18
CA VAL A 76 5.36 -7.93 -14.39
C VAL A 76 5.55 -9.19 -15.23
N LEU A 77 5.00 -9.24 -16.45
CA LEU A 77 5.08 -10.44 -17.30
C LEU A 77 6.51 -10.74 -17.74
N GLU A 78 7.28 -9.70 -18.09
CA GLU A 78 8.70 -9.85 -18.43
C GLU A 78 9.49 -10.44 -17.26
N VAL A 79 9.27 -9.88 -16.06
CA VAL A 79 9.91 -10.37 -14.83
C VAL A 79 9.51 -11.80 -14.54
N CYS A 80 8.21 -12.14 -14.59
CA CYS A 80 7.71 -13.50 -14.33
C CYS A 80 8.35 -14.54 -15.25
N GLY A 81 8.52 -14.24 -16.53
CA GLY A 81 9.16 -15.14 -17.50
C GLY A 81 10.59 -15.54 -17.12
N SER A 82 11.30 -14.69 -16.38
CA SER A 82 12.67 -14.96 -15.93
C SER A 82 12.76 -15.71 -14.60
N LEU A 83 11.68 -15.76 -13.79
CA LEU A 83 11.73 -16.29 -12.41
C LEU A 83 11.95 -17.80 -12.33
N ALA A 84 11.60 -18.54 -13.37
CA ALA A 84 11.74 -20.02 -13.40
C ALA A 84 13.18 -20.49 -13.13
N GLU A 85 14.17 -19.72 -13.57
CA GLU A 85 15.60 -20.06 -13.47
C GLU A 85 16.16 -19.89 -12.04
N PHE A 86 15.45 -19.14 -11.19
CA PHE A 86 15.94 -18.74 -9.87
C PHE A 86 15.39 -19.60 -8.72
N GLY A 87 14.52 -20.58 -9.01
CA GLY A 87 13.98 -21.49 -8.02
C GLY A 87 12.84 -20.91 -7.17
N VAL A 88 12.15 -19.87 -7.68
CA VAL A 88 11.05 -19.19 -6.98
C VAL A 88 9.87 -20.14 -6.77
N ARG A 89 9.36 -20.18 -5.55
CA ARG A 89 8.22 -21.00 -5.11
C ARG A 89 7.02 -20.16 -4.67
N GLN A 90 7.24 -18.92 -4.25
CA GLN A 90 6.18 -18.02 -3.83
C GLN A 90 6.44 -16.58 -4.24
N ILE A 91 5.37 -15.90 -4.61
CA ILE A 91 5.38 -14.51 -5.09
C ILE A 91 4.34 -13.70 -4.34
N LEU A 92 4.74 -12.55 -3.81
CA LEU A 92 3.86 -11.48 -3.39
C LEU A 92 3.92 -10.36 -4.43
N SER A 93 2.85 -10.18 -5.20
CA SER A 93 2.75 -9.08 -6.18
C SER A 93 1.98 -7.90 -5.59
N ILE A 94 2.59 -6.71 -5.64
CA ILE A 94 1.93 -5.45 -5.29
C ILE A 94 1.66 -4.58 -6.53
N ALA A 95 1.80 -5.15 -7.73
CA ALA A 95 1.53 -4.46 -8.98
C ALA A 95 0.02 -4.24 -9.18
N ALA A 96 -0.38 -2.97 -9.29
CA ALA A 96 -1.79 -2.62 -9.45
C ALA A 96 -2.38 -3.19 -10.76
N GLY A 97 -3.60 -3.71 -10.69
CA GLY A 97 -4.33 -4.22 -11.86
C GLY A 97 -3.90 -5.60 -12.35
N VAL A 98 -2.71 -6.11 -12.05
CA VAL A 98 -2.26 -7.41 -12.54
C VAL A 98 -2.89 -8.56 -11.75
N LYS A 99 -3.68 -9.38 -12.44
CA LYS A 99 -4.43 -10.50 -11.83
C LYS A 99 -3.52 -11.67 -11.47
N ILE A 100 -3.89 -12.42 -10.43
CA ILE A 100 -3.20 -13.66 -10.02
C ILE A 100 -3.09 -14.63 -11.19
N ALA A 101 -4.18 -14.86 -11.92
CA ALA A 101 -4.18 -15.76 -13.07
C ALA A 101 -3.19 -15.34 -14.16
N THR A 102 -3.00 -14.04 -14.38
CA THR A 102 -2.02 -13.50 -15.34
C THR A 102 -0.59 -13.86 -14.94
N ILE A 103 -0.27 -13.72 -13.64
CA ILE A 103 1.04 -14.09 -13.09
C ILE A 103 1.21 -15.62 -13.13
N GLU A 104 0.23 -16.38 -12.65
CA GLU A 104 0.27 -17.88 -12.65
C GLU A 104 0.49 -18.47 -14.04
N ASN A 105 -0.06 -17.84 -15.09
CA ASN A 105 0.13 -18.29 -16.47
C ASN A 105 1.53 -17.95 -17.05
N ALA A 106 2.21 -16.95 -16.46
CA ALA A 106 3.53 -16.51 -16.92
C ALA A 106 4.70 -17.16 -16.16
N ILE A 107 4.42 -17.98 -15.14
CA ILE A 107 5.44 -18.61 -14.29
C ILE A 107 5.34 -20.14 -14.34
N THR A 108 6.33 -20.81 -13.69
CA THR A 108 6.32 -22.27 -13.53
C THR A 108 5.09 -22.72 -12.75
N LYS A 109 4.48 -23.84 -13.19
CA LYS A 109 3.32 -24.42 -12.51
C LYS A 109 3.64 -24.74 -11.04
N GLY A 110 2.67 -24.46 -10.16
CA GLY A 110 2.77 -24.76 -8.73
C GLY A 110 3.38 -23.66 -7.88
N VAL A 111 3.86 -22.57 -8.45
CA VAL A 111 4.30 -21.39 -7.69
C VAL A 111 3.08 -20.75 -7.02
N ALA A 112 3.19 -20.45 -5.71
CA ALA A 112 2.17 -19.75 -4.96
C ALA A 112 2.20 -18.25 -5.30
N VAL A 113 1.06 -17.68 -5.66
CA VAL A 113 0.93 -16.25 -6.00
C VAL A 113 -0.06 -15.58 -5.07
N ILE A 114 0.40 -14.58 -4.35
CA ILE A 114 -0.42 -13.67 -3.56
C ILE A 114 -0.40 -12.30 -4.24
N ARG A 115 -1.58 -11.72 -4.47
CA ARG A 115 -1.73 -10.36 -4.94
C ARG A 115 -2.11 -9.45 -3.78
N ALA A 116 -1.46 -8.31 -3.63
CA ALA A 116 -1.81 -7.33 -2.63
C ALA A 116 -1.92 -5.93 -3.22
N MET A 117 -2.70 -5.10 -2.55
CA MET A 117 -2.85 -3.68 -2.85
C MET A 117 -2.55 -2.87 -1.58
N PRO A 118 -1.30 -2.47 -1.37
CA PRO A 118 -0.91 -1.50 -0.35
C PRO A 118 -1.26 -0.06 -0.80
N ASN A 119 -1.02 0.90 0.10
CA ASN A 119 -1.15 2.33 -0.22
C ASN A 119 0.05 3.13 0.27
N THR A 120 0.15 4.40 -0.15
CA THR A 120 1.33 5.24 0.10
C THR A 120 1.67 5.51 1.57
N PRO A 121 0.75 5.53 2.56
CA PRO A 121 1.12 5.61 3.97
C PRO A 121 2.01 4.47 4.47
N ALA A 122 2.16 3.39 3.72
CA ALA A 122 3.17 2.34 3.95
C ALA A 122 4.60 2.90 4.03
N LEU A 123 4.88 4.05 3.37
CA LEU A 123 6.18 4.73 3.45
C LEU A 123 6.59 5.13 4.88
N ILE A 124 5.62 5.28 5.75
CA ILE A 124 5.79 5.64 7.17
C ILE A 124 5.25 4.54 8.11
N GLY A 125 5.06 3.32 7.63
CA GLY A 125 4.56 2.21 8.44
C GLY A 125 3.06 2.29 8.79
N GLN A 126 2.30 3.15 8.14
CA GLN A 126 0.86 3.37 8.38
C GLN A 126 0.01 2.98 7.16
N GLY A 127 0.48 2.01 6.40
CA GLY A 127 -0.23 1.51 5.23
C GLY A 127 -1.50 0.73 5.58
N ALA A 128 -2.47 0.78 4.67
CA ALA A 128 -3.61 -0.13 4.65
C ALA A 128 -3.48 -1.02 3.41
N SER A 129 -3.29 -2.31 3.63
CA SER A 129 -3.13 -3.29 2.56
C SER A 129 -4.28 -4.28 2.56
N ALA A 130 -4.74 -4.66 1.37
CA ALA A 130 -5.53 -5.87 1.22
C ALA A 130 -4.77 -6.90 0.37
N MET A 131 -4.98 -8.19 0.64
CA MET A 131 -4.35 -9.26 -0.12
C MET A 131 -5.33 -10.37 -0.48
N ALA A 132 -5.05 -11.06 -1.57
CA ALA A 132 -5.77 -12.23 -2.05
C ALA A 132 -4.79 -13.33 -2.44
N ALA A 133 -5.11 -14.56 -2.11
CA ALA A 133 -4.28 -15.73 -2.39
C ALA A 133 -4.75 -16.45 -3.66
N GLY A 134 -3.80 -16.90 -4.50
CA GLY A 134 -4.06 -17.78 -5.62
C GLY A 134 -4.29 -19.22 -5.19
N LYS A 135 -4.73 -20.04 -6.14
CA LYS A 135 -5.13 -21.44 -5.91
C LYS A 135 -4.01 -22.37 -5.42
N ASN A 136 -2.74 -21.99 -5.66
CA ASN A 136 -1.58 -22.78 -5.26
C ASN A 136 -1.02 -22.37 -3.89
N CYS A 137 -1.67 -21.43 -3.19
CA CYS A 137 -1.20 -20.94 -1.90
C CYS A 137 -1.60 -21.88 -0.77
N SER A 138 -0.65 -22.23 0.07
CA SER A 138 -0.89 -22.83 1.37
C SER A 138 -1.13 -21.75 2.44
N ALA A 139 -1.53 -22.16 3.64
CA ALA A 139 -1.65 -21.26 4.80
C ALA A 139 -0.31 -20.59 5.16
N GLU A 140 0.82 -21.30 4.96
CA GLU A 140 2.15 -20.76 5.20
C GLU A 140 2.51 -19.64 4.21
N ASN A 141 2.12 -19.78 2.92
CA ASN A 141 2.33 -18.73 1.92
C ASN A 141 1.53 -17.47 2.27
N VAL A 142 0.28 -17.64 2.71
CA VAL A 142 -0.58 -16.55 3.15
C VAL A 142 0.02 -15.85 4.38
N ALA A 143 0.46 -16.61 5.38
CA ALA A 143 1.10 -16.08 6.59
C ALA A 143 2.40 -15.33 6.25
N TRP A 144 3.22 -15.85 5.32
CA TRP A 144 4.43 -15.20 4.83
C TRP A 144 4.13 -13.84 4.20
N ALA A 145 3.18 -13.78 3.27
CA ALA A 145 2.81 -12.52 2.61
C ALA A 145 2.24 -11.50 3.60
N LYS A 146 1.40 -11.97 4.52
CA LYS A 146 0.83 -11.15 5.60
C LYS A 146 1.92 -10.56 6.50
N LYS A 147 2.91 -11.36 6.88
CA LYS A 147 4.06 -10.90 7.69
C LYS A 147 4.82 -9.76 7.00
N ILE A 148 5.06 -9.85 5.69
CA ILE A 148 5.73 -8.80 4.91
C ILE A 148 4.91 -7.50 4.94
N LEU A 149 3.62 -7.60 4.67
CA LEU A 149 2.73 -6.42 4.57
C LEU A 149 2.47 -5.77 5.94
N LEU A 150 2.41 -6.56 7.02
CA LEU A 150 2.30 -6.05 8.40
C LEU A 150 3.50 -5.19 8.81
N GLY A 151 4.68 -5.40 8.21
CA GLY A 151 5.85 -4.54 8.42
C GLY A 151 5.65 -3.08 8.00
N VAL A 152 4.61 -2.78 7.20
CA VAL A 152 4.33 -1.42 6.69
C VAL A 152 2.92 -0.91 7.03
N GLY A 153 2.16 -1.62 7.88
CA GLY A 153 0.83 -1.19 8.31
C GLY A 153 -0.12 -2.34 8.59
N THR A 154 -1.41 -2.14 8.33
CA THR A 154 -2.46 -3.15 8.53
C THR A 154 -2.70 -3.96 7.27
N VAL A 155 -3.22 -5.20 7.45
CA VAL A 155 -3.49 -6.13 6.35
C VAL A 155 -4.83 -6.82 6.55
N VAL A 156 -5.65 -6.82 5.51
CA VAL A 156 -6.89 -7.61 5.45
C VAL A 156 -6.82 -8.60 4.28
N GLU A 157 -7.44 -9.76 4.46
CA GLU A 157 -7.60 -10.76 3.41
C GLU A 157 -8.95 -10.57 2.74
N VAL A 158 -8.97 -10.59 1.41
CA VAL A 158 -10.19 -10.43 0.60
C VAL A 158 -10.17 -11.39 -0.60
N GLU A 159 -11.32 -11.61 -1.20
CA GLU A 159 -11.40 -12.25 -2.52
C GLU A 159 -10.74 -11.37 -3.59
N GLU A 160 -10.03 -11.95 -4.57
CA GLU A 160 -9.28 -11.18 -5.57
C GLU A 160 -10.15 -10.16 -6.31
N HIS A 161 -11.40 -10.49 -6.62
CA HIS A 161 -12.31 -9.59 -7.33
C HIS A 161 -12.65 -8.30 -6.57
N LEU A 162 -12.39 -8.25 -5.26
CA LEU A 162 -12.60 -7.06 -4.41
C LEU A 162 -11.38 -6.12 -4.41
N LEU A 163 -10.22 -6.55 -4.90
CA LEU A 163 -9.00 -5.71 -4.90
C LEU A 163 -9.13 -4.44 -5.76
N ASP A 164 -10.01 -4.42 -6.75
CA ASP A 164 -10.31 -3.18 -7.49
C ASP A 164 -11.09 -2.18 -6.62
N ALA A 165 -12.02 -2.64 -5.81
CA ALA A 165 -12.72 -1.80 -4.84
C ALA A 165 -11.76 -1.31 -3.74
N VAL A 166 -10.85 -2.15 -3.27
CA VAL A 166 -9.77 -1.77 -2.36
C VAL A 166 -8.89 -0.67 -2.99
N THR A 167 -8.56 -0.80 -4.27
CA THR A 167 -7.80 0.22 -5.01
C THR A 167 -8.54 1.56 -4.99
N GLY A 168 -9.84 1.55 -5.29
CA GLY A 168 -10.67 2.76 -5.26
C GLY A 168 -10.82 3.37 -3.88
N LEU A 169 -10.90 2.54 -2.84
CA LEU A 169 -11.12 2.98 -1.46
C LEU A 169 -9.81 3.41 -0.78
N SER A 170 -8.90 2.47 -0.53
CA SER A 170 -7.69 2.70 0.26
C SER A 170 -6.45 2.94 -0.58
N GLY A 171 -6.36 2.40 -1.79
CA GLY A 171 -5.26 2.66 -2.72
C GLY A 171 -5.23 4.12 -3.17
N SER A 172 -6.36 4.64 -3.63
CA SER A 172 -6.54 6.04 -4.04
C SER A 172 -6.87 6.97 -2.88
N GLY A 173 -7.32 6.43 -1.75
CA GLY A 173 -7.78 7.16 -0.56
C GLY A 173 -6.84 8.25 -0.05
N PRO A 174 -5.52 8.04 0.00
CA PRO A 174 -4.60 9.10 0.41
C PRO A 174 -4.73 10.39 -0.40
N ALA A 175 -4.99 10.30 -1.71
CA ALA A 175 -5.21 11.47 -2.56
C ALA A 175 -6.50 12.23 -2.17
N TYR A 176 -7.55 11.52 -1.75
CA TYR A 176 -8.78 12.17 -1.28
C TYR A 176 -8.55 12.93 0.02
N VAL A 177 -7.75 12.37 0.93
CA VAL A 177 -7.37 13.04 2.19
C VAL A 177 -6.52 14.28 1.91
N PHE A 178 -5.58 14.22 0.95
CA PHE A 178 -4.77 15.37 0.58
C PHE A 178 -5.61 16.46 -0.10
N LEU A 179 -6.56 16.10 -0.96
CA LEU A 179 -7.51 17.06 -1.55
C LEU A 179 -8.40 17.73 -0.48
N LEU A 180 -8.84 16.96 0.51
CA LEU A 180 -9.56 17.51 1.68
C LEU A 180 -8.68 18.51 2.43
N ALA A 181 -7.40 18.18 2.67
CA ALA A 181 -6.45 19.09 3.31
C ALA A 181 -6.29 20.39 2.55
N GLU A 182 -6.07 20.31 1.23
CA GLU A 182 -5.96 21.47 0.33
C GLU A 182 -7.21 22.36 0.43
N SER A 183 -8.40 21.74 0.40
CA SER A 183 -9.68 22.45 0.47
C SER A 183 -9.88 23.14 1.81
N LEU A 184 -9.53 22.51 2.92
CA LEU A 184 -9.62 23.08 4.26
C LEU A 184 -8.64 24.24 4.45
N ILE A 185 -7.41 24.13 3.95
CA ILE A 185 -6.42 25.22 3.99
C ILE A 185 -6.94 26.42 3.22
N ALA A 186 -7.41 26.22 1.99
CA ALA A 186 -7.98 27.31 1.18
C ALA A 186 -9.18 27.97 1.84
N ALA A 187 -10.08 27.19 2.44
CA ALA A 187 -11.22 27.72 3.20
C ALA A 187 -10.78 28.55 4.42
N GLY A 188 -9.74 28.10 5.16
CA GLY A 188 -9.18 28.87 6.26
C GLY A 188 -8.66 30.25 5.82
N VAL A 189 -7.96 30.28 4.69
CA VAL A 189 -7.48 31.55 4.10
C VAL A 189 -8.64 32.46 3.70
N GLN A 190 -9.70 31.93 3.12
CA GLN A 190 -10.91 32.69 2.79
C GLN A 190 -11.60 33.29 4.03
N GLN A 191 -11.44 32.68 5.21
CA GLN A 191 -11.93 33.21 6.50
C GLN A 191 -10.95 34.18 7.19
N GLY A 192 -9.85 34.54 6.53
CA GLY A 192 -8.90 35.55 7.01
C GLY A 192 -7.70 35.00 7.78
N LEU A 193 -7.53 33.66 7.85
CA LEU A 193 -6.29 33.10 8.40
C LEU A 193 -5.15 33.25 7.38
N THR A 194 -3.90 33.32 7.87
CA THR A 194 -2.76 33.22 6.96
C THR A 194 -2.64 31.79 6.44
N GLU A 195 -2.02 31.63 5.27
CA GLU A 195 -1.76 30.30 4.67
C GLU A 195 -0.93 29.43 5.63
N GLN A 196 0.08 29.99 6.29
CA GLN A 196 0.89 29.27 7.26
C GLN A 196 0.03 28.74 8.43
N VAL A 197 -0.78 29.57 9.05
CA VAL A 197 -1.66 29.17 10.17
C VAL A 197 -2.67 28.12 9.71
N SER A 198 -3.30 28.30 8.55
CA SER A 198 -4.25 27.34 7.99
C SER A 198 -3.59 25.97 7.76
N ASN A 199 -2.39 25.96 7.17
CA ASN A 199 -1.64 24.72 6.90
C ASN A 199 -1.25 24.00 8.20
N GLU A 200 -0.74 24.69 9.21
CA GLU A 200 -0.39 24.11 10.51
C GLU A 200 -1.62 23.49 11.19
N LEU A 201 -2.71 24.24 11.26
CA LEU A 201 -3.96 23.76 11.89
C LEU A 201 -4.56 22.55 11.17
N VAL A 202 -4.63 22.58 9.85
CA VAL A 202 -5.23 21.48 9.06
C VAL A 202 -4.39 20.22 9.14
N ARG A 203 -3.07 20.31 9.09
CA ARG A 203 -2.19 19.14 9.28
C ARG A 203 -2.41 18.49 10.64
N GLN A 204 -2.42 19.28 11.70
CA GLN A 204 -2.64 18.76 13.05
C GLN A 204 -4.06 18.23 13.24
N LEU A 205 -5.07 18.88 12.65
CA LEU A 205 -6.46 18.42 12.65
C LEU A 205 -6.57 17.01 12.06
N LEU A 206 -6.00 16.78 10.88
CA LEU A 206 -6.06 15.49 10.19
C LEU A 206 -5.32 14.40 10.99
N VAL A 207 -4.11 14.69 11.48
CA VAL A 207 -3.36 13.74 12.32
C VAL A 207 -4.15 13.40 13.58
N GLY A 208 -4.59 14.39 14.35
CA GLY A 208 -5.29 14.17 15.60
C GLY A 208 -6.62 13.43 15.43
N SER A 209 -7.41 13.81 14.43
CA SER A 209 -8.69 13.14 14.16
C SER A 209 -8.51 11.69 13.69
N SER A 210 -7.47 11.42 12.88
CA SER A 210 -7.17 10.07 12.40
C SER A 210 -6.69 9.17 13.54
N LEU A 211 -5.83 9.67 14.43
CA LEU A 211 -5.38 8.93 15.60
C LEU A 211 -6.54 8.66 16.56
N LEU A 212 -7.38 9.67 16.83
CA LEU A 212 -8.56 9.46 17.68
C LEU A 212 -9.51 8.41 17.11
N LEU A 213 -9.70 8.38 15.79
CA LEU A 213 -10.49 7.35 15.11
C LEU A 213 -9.83 5.97 15.23
N ALA A 214 -8.52 5.87 15.08
CA ALA A 214 -7.79 4.61 15.10
C ALA A 214 -7.74 3.97 16.51
N GLU A 215 -7.63 4.80 17.55
CA GLU A 215 -7.53 4.35 18.96
C GLU A 215 -8.90 4.13 19.62
N SER A 216 -9.96 4.72 19.07
CA SER A 216 -11.31 4.61 19.64
C SER A 216 -11.99 3.31 19.24
N SER A 217 -12.74 2.72 20.16
CA SER A 217 -13.68 1.63 19.87
C SER A 217 -15.03 2.13 19.29
N GLU A 218 -15.23 3.44 19.21
CA GLU A 218 -16.47 4.05 18.74
C GLU A 218 -16.53 4.14 17.22
N THR A 219 -17.74 4.07 16.69
CA THR A 219 -17.94 4.26 15.25
C THR A 219 -17.63 5.70 14.82
N PRO A 220 -17.26 5.93 13.56
CA PRO A 220 -17.07 7.29 13.02
C PRO A 220 -18.28 8.20 13.25
N GLU A 221 -19.49 7.64 13.19
CA GLU A 221 -20.74 8.37 13.48
C GLU A 221 -20.82 8.84 14.94
N GLN A 222 -20.47 7.95 15.88
CA GLN A 222 -20.48 8.28 17.31
C GLN A 222 -19.46 9.37 17.64
N LEU A 223 -18.22 9.24 17.10
CA LEU A 223 -17.20 10.27 17.26
C LEU A 223 -17.66 11.62 16.69
N ARG A 224 -18.24 11.65 15.50
CA ARG A 224 -18.81 12.84 14.89
C ARG A 224 -19.89 13.48 15.78
N LYS A 225 -20.82 12.69 16.31
CA LYS A 225 -21.89 13.18 17.20
C LYS A 225 -21.33 13.83 18.46
N LYS A 226 -20.27 13.29 19.05
CA LYS A 226 -19.64 13.85 20.28
C LYS A 226 -19.05 15.24 20.08
N VAL A 227 -18.58 15.56 18.87
CA VAL A 227 -18.02 16.89 18.55
C VAL A 227 -19.04 17.82 17.89
N THR A 228 -20.33 17.41 17.82
CA THR A 228 -21.41 18.18 17.17
C THR A 228 -22.48 18.55 18.18
N SER A 229 -22.28 19.68 18.86
CA SER A 229 -23.30 20.21 19.79
C SER A 229 -24.49 20.78 19.02
N PRO A 230 -25.72 20.67 19.55
CA PRO A 230 -26.90 21.29 18.96
C PRO A 230 -26.73 22.79 18.76
N ASN A 231 -27.07 23.30 17.58
CA ASN A 231 -26.92 24.70 17.17
C ASN A 231 -25.47 25.27 17.24
N GLY A 232 -24.46 24.38 17.37
CA GLY A 232 -23.05 24.76 17.37
C GLY A 232 -22.48 24.98 15.97
N THR A 233 -21.25 25.50 15.92
CA THR A 233 -20.52 25.74 14.67
C THR A 233 -20.31 24.45 13.87
N THR A 234 -19.99 23.35 14.55
CA THR A 234 -19.84 22.03 13.92
C THR A 234 -21.15 21.57 13.29
N ALA A 235 -22.29 21.77 13.95
CA ALA A 235 -23.60 21.41 13.40
C ALA A 235 -23.91 22.16 12.11
N ALA A 236 -23.60 23.45 12.05
CA ALA A 236 -23.79 24.28 10.86
C ALA A 236 -22.88 23.80 9.71
N GLY A 237 -21.60 23.52 9.97
CA GLY A 237 -20.67 23.00 8.96
C GLY A 237 -21.07 21.62 8.42
N ILE A 238 -21.49 20.70 9.30
CA ILE A 238 -21.97 19.37 8.89
C ILE A 238 -23.26 19.48 8.07
N ALA A 239 -24.18 20.37 8.43
CA ALA A 239 -25.42 20.59 7.67
C ALA A 239 -25.12 21.04 6.23
N GLU A 240 -24.14 21.94 6.04
CA GLU A 240 -23.72 22.38 4.69
C GLU A 240 -23.12 21.22 3.90
N LEU A 241 -22.23 20.41 4.48
CA LEU A 241 -21.65 19.24 3.80
C LEU A 241 -22.71 18.22 3.39
N LEU A 242 -23.66 17.94 4.28
CA LEU A 242 -24.77 17.01 3.97
C LEU A 242 -25.70 17.60 2.91
N GLY A 243 -26.00 18.91 2.96
CA GLY A 243 -26.80 19.60 1.96
C GLY A 243 -26.16 19.61 0.57
N LYS A 244 -24.83 19.51 0.49
CA LYS A 244 -24.08 19.34 -0.78
C LYS A 244 -23.82 17.88 -1.15
N GLN A 245 -24.53 16.96 -0.52
CA GLN A 245 -24.45 15.53 -0.86
C GLN A 245 -23.01 14.97 -0.74
N PHE A 246 -22.29 15.32 0.32
CA PHE A 246 -20.89 14.92 0.52
C PHE A 246 -20.68 13.39 0.41
N ALA A 247 -21.62 12.59 0.94
CA ALA A 247 -21.53 11.14 0.91
C ALA A 247 -21.59 10.61 -0.54
N GLU A 248 -22.46 11.16 -1.37
CA GLU A 248 -22.62 10.81 -2.77
C GLU A 248 -21.38 11.20 -3.59
N ILE A 249 -20.78 12.37 -3.29
CA ILE A 249 -19.53 12.82 -3.91
C ILE A 249 -18.41 11.81 -3.63
N ILE A 250 -18.24 11.40 -2.37
CA ILE A 250 -17.24 10.39 -1.99
C ILE A 250 -17.52 9.04 -2.66
N ALA A 251 -18.77 8.60 -2.65
CA ALA A 251 -19.17 7.36 -3.33
C ALA A 251 -18.85 7.41 -4.83
N GLY A 252 -19.12 8.54 -5.47
CA GLY A 252 -18.77 8.78 -6.88
C GLY A 252 -17.27 8.68 -7.14
N ALA A 253 -16.45 9.28 -6.29
CA ALA A 253 -14.99 9.21 -6.42
C ALA A 253 -14.46 7.77 -6.30
N VAL A 254 -14.91 7.02 -5.29
CA VAL A 254 -14.53 5.61 -5.08
C VAL A 254 -14.98 4.75 -6.27
N ASN A 255 -16.20 4.94 -6.77
CA ASN A 255 -16.72 4.21 -7.92
C ASN A 255 -15.90 4.48 -9.20
N ALA A 256 -15.56 5.74 -9.47
CA ALA A 256 -14.74 6.10 -10.62
C ALA A 256 -13.35 5.47 -10.57
N ALA A 257 -12.68 5.52 -9.40
CA ALA A 257 -11.37 4.92 -9.21
C ALA A 257 -11.42 3.38 -9.32
N THR A 258 -12.46 2.74 -8.76
CA THR A 258 -12.70 1.30 -8.87
C THR A 258 -12.93 0.88 -10.33
N ALA A 259 -13.73 1.63 -11.09
CA ALA A 259 -13.96 1.38 -12.51
C ALA A 259 -12.64 1.48 -13.31
N ARG A 260 -11.85 2.51 -13.02
CA ARG A 260 -10.55 2.69 -13.67
C ARG A 260 -9.56 1.57 -13.34
N SER A 261 -9.54 1.09 -12.10
CA SER A 261 -8.73 -0.08 -11.72
C SER A 261 -9.08 -1.32 -12.54
N LYS A 262 -10.37 -1.61 -12.71
CA LYS A 262 -10.85 -2.72 -13.54
C LYS A 262 -10.46 -2.59 -15.01
N GLU A 263 -10.42 -1.38 -15.56
CA GLU A 263 -9.98 -1.12 -16.93
C GLU A 263 -8.49 -1.40 -17.12
N LEU A 264 -7.66 -0.97 -16.15
CA LEU A 264 -6.21 -1.17 -16.17
C LEU A 264 -5.81 -2.64 -15.99
N GLY A 265 -6.69 -3.47 -15.42
CA GLY A 265 -6.49 -4.90 -15.19
C GLY A 265 -7.00 -5.80 -16.33
N LYS A 266 -7.45 -5.22 -17.46
CA LYS A 266 -7.84 -5.96 -18.68
C LYS A 266 -6.64 -6.14 -19.59
#